data_c79bb6136663adde5c759c1b33fa0b51
#
_entry.id   c79bb6136663adde5c759c1b33fa0b51
#
_cell.length_a   1.000
_cell.length_b   1.000
_cell.length_c   1.000
_cell.angle_alpha   90.00
_cell.angle_beta   90.00
_cell.angle_gamma   90.00
#
_symmetry.space_group_name_H-M   'P 1'
#
loop_
_entity.id
_entity.type
_entity.pdbx_description
1 polymer ?
#
loop_
_entity_poly.entity_id
_entity_poly.type
_entity_poly.pdbx_seq_one_letter_code
_entity_poly.pdbx_strand_id
1 'polypeptide(L)'
;EYYLLAGGSHLQKDFGSTVNEIEKDGFQVYRNVDIEMSQDTLFATAKAIGTGILSLSKSLDELRPDFLVVYADRYESFAAMITGTQMNIPTVHIEGGDYTEGGALDDSVRHAMTKLAHLHFTTNQQSSNRILAMGEESWRVNTVGFPVIDLIAEKRYATSDEVVKKLSLDLTRPIILFTQHSVTTEFEDSFAQLKPSLDAIRELSGRGV
;
A
#
# COMPACT_ATOMS: atom_id res chain seq x y z
N GLU A 1 -16.92 8.78 14.55
CA GLU A 1 -15.62 8.73 15.21
C GLU A 1 -14.75 7.69 14.50
N TYR A 2 -13.43 7.92 14.39
CA TYR A 2 -12.49 6.97 13.80
C TYR A 2 -11.27 6.79 14.71
N TYR A 3 -10.67 5.60 14.62
CA TYR A 3 -9.46 5.24 15.32
C TYR A 3 -8.43 4.76 14.30
N LEU A 4 -7.28 5.43 14.24
CA LEU A 4 -6.20 5.08 13.32
C LEU A 4 -5.22 4.16 14.01
N LEU A 5 -5.01 2.97 13.44
CA LEU A 5 -3.98 2.02 13.87
C LEU A 5 -2.82 2.09 12.88
N ALA A 6 -1.60 2.27 13.35
CA ALA A 6 -0.39 2.27 12.53
C ALA A 6 0.46 1.03 12.84
N GLY A 7 1.02 0.40 11.82
CA GLY A 7 1.85 -0.80 11.97
C GLY A 7 2.82 -1.00 10.83
N GLY A 8 3.62 -2.06 10.90
CA GLY A 8 4.56 -2.44 9.85
C GLY A 8 5.61 -1.37 9.57
N SER A 9 5.86 -1.11 8.30
CA SER A 9 6.89 -0.17 7.84
C SER A 9 6.70 1.27 8.32
N HIS A 10 5.47 1.69 8.66
CA HIS A 10 5.22 3.01 9.24
C HIS A 10 5.96 3.27 10.55
N LEU A 11 6.26 2.23 11.32
CA LEU A 11 6.93 2.31 12.62
C LEU A 11 8.45 2.11 12.52
N GLN A 12 8.96 1.66 11.39
CA GLN A 12 10.37 1.28 11.22
C GLN A 12 11.22 2.46 10.75
N LYS A 13 12.36 2.67 11.41
CA LYS A 13 13.31 3.74 11.08
C LYS A 13 13.90 3.61 9.69
N ASP A 14 14.19 2.38 9.27
CA ASP A 14 14.78 2.08 7.97
C ASP A 14 13.85 2.44 6.81
N PHE A 15 12.53 2.51 7.07
CA PHE A 15 11.50 2.97 6.14
C PHE A 15 11.03 4.41 6.43
N GLY A 16 11.81 5.18 7.20
CA GLY A 16 11.59 6.60 7.43
C GLY A 16 10.60 6.95 8.54
N SER A 17 10.13 5.97 9.36
CA SER A 17 9.17 6.20 10.44
C SER A 17 7.99 7.08 10.01
N THR A 18 7.35 6.72 8.91
CA THR A 18 6.31 7.54 8.25
C THR A 18 5.07 7.77 9.11
N VAL A 19 4.95 7.12 10.28
CA VAL A 19 3.97 7.48 11.32
C VAL A 19 4.07 8.96 11.72
N ASN A 20 5.28 9.53 11.72
CA ASN A 20 5.49 10.95 12.01
C ASN A 20 4.86 11.88 10.95
N GLU A 21 4.77 11.43 9.69
CA GLU A 21 4.10 12.20 8.64
C GLU A 21 2.58 12.17 8.84
N ILE A 22 2.02 11.03 9.25
CA ILE A 22 0.61 10.90 9.61
C ILE A 22 0.23 11.91 10.71
N GLU A 23 1.07 12.02 11.74
CA GLU A 23 0.85 12.97 12.85
C GLU A 23 1.02 14.43 12.41
N LYS A 24 1.99 14.74 11.54
CA LYS A 24 2.17 16.09 10.96
C LYS A 24 0.98 16.52 10.11
N ASP A 25 0.34 15.58 9.41
CA ASP A 25 -0.87 15.83 8.64
C ASP A 25 -2.11 16.04 9.54
N GLY A 26 -1.94 15.96 10.87
CA GLY A 26 -2.98 16.24 11.85
C GLY A 26 -3.82 15.03 12.23
N PHE A 27 -3.43 13.82 11.82
CA PHE A 27 -4.11 12.59 12.22
C PHE A 27 -3.52 12.03 13.51
N GLN A 28 -4.40 11.76 14.48
CA GLN A 28 -3.97 11.11 15.73
C GLN A 28 -3.93 9.60 15.55
N VAL A 29 -2.76 8.99 15.74
CA VAL A 29 -2.63 7.54 15.81
C VAL A 29 -3.11 7.07 17.18
N TYR A 30 -4.18 6.26 17.17
CA TYR A 30 -4.74 5.70 18.41
C TYR A 30 -3.80 4.68 19.03
N ARG A 31 -3.22 3.79 18.21
CA ARG A 31 -2.30 2.73 18.67
C ARG A 31 -1.34 2.29 17.57
N ASN A 32 -0.11 2.05 17.99
CA ASN A 32 0.87 1.32 17.20
C ASN A 32 0.67 -0.18 17.35
N VAL A 33 0.59 -0.89 16.23
CA VAL A 33 0.36 -2.33 16.16
C VAL A 33 1.66 -3.03 15.79
N ASP A 34 2.05 -4.01 16.58
CA ASP A 34 3.26 -4.79 16.33
C ASP A 34 3.04 -5.75 15.16
N ILE A 35 3.53 -5.33 14.00
CA ILE A 35 3.56 -6.11 12.74
C ILE A 35 4.97 -5.97 12.15
N GLU A 36 5.98 -6.04 12.98
CA GLU A 36 7.36 -5.78 12.55
C GLU A 36 7.94 -6.94 11.76
N MET A 37 8.42 -6.63 10.56
CA MET A 37 9.21 -7.54 9.74
C MET A 37 10.69 -7.32 10.03
N SER A 38 11.31 -8.25 10.74
CA SER A 38 12.70 -8.13 11.19
C SER A 38 13.75 -8.32 10.09
N GLN A 39 13.35 -8.89 8.96
CA GLN A 39 14.21 -9.18 7.81
C GLN A 39 13.37 -9.17 6.53
N ASP A 40 13.99 -8.86 5.40
CA ASP A 40 13.35 -8.93 4.09
C ASP A 40 13.39 -10.35 3.52
N THR A 41 12.58 -11.24 4.09
CA THR A 41 12.47 -12.65 3.68
C THR A 41 11.02 -13.12 3.72
N LEU A 42 10.66 -14.09 2.89
CA LEU A 42 9.32 -14.68 2.86
C LEU A 42 8.92 -15.29 4.23
N PHE A 43 9.89 -15.85 4.96
CA PHE A 43 9.66 -16.33 6.32
C PHE A 43 9.29 -15.18 7.27
N ALA A 44 10.02 -14.07 7.20
CA ALA A 44 9.75 -12.91 8.06
C ALA A 44 8.38 -12.28 7.75
N THR A 45 7.98 -12.23 6.48
CA THR A 45 6.64 -11.78 6.07
C THR A 45 5.55 -12.66 6.66
N ALA A 46 5.67 -14.00 6.55
CA ALA A 46 4.71 -14.93 7.11
C ALA A 46 4.62 -14.80 8.65
N LYS A 47 5.78 -14.64 9.33
CA LYS A 47 5.85 -14.40 10.77
C LYS A 47 5.18 -13.08 11.15
N ALA A 48 5.43 -12.01 10.40
CA ALA A 48 4.86 -10.68 10.63
C ALA A 48 3.32 -10.70 10.54
N ILE A 49 2.75 -11.44 9.57
CA ILE A 49 1.30 -11.65 9.49
C ILE A 49 0.78 -12.29 10.79
N GLY A 50 1.44 -13.34 11.28
CA GLY A 50 1.04 -14.02 12.53
C GLY A 50 1.10 -13.10 13.75
N THR A 51 2.19 -12.35 13.94
CA THR A 51 2.31 -11.37 15.04
C THR A 51 1.30 -10.22 14.89
N GLY A 52 1.05 -9.78 13.65
CA GLY A 52 0.03 -8.78 13.33
C GLY A 52 -1.37 -9.22 13.75
N ILE A 53 -1.77 -10.46 13.46
CA ILE A 53 -3.05 -11.01 13.89
C ILE A 53 -3.18 -10.98 15.41
N LEU A 54 -2.14 -11.39 16.14
CA LEU A 54 -2.14 -11.38 17.61
C LEU A 54 -2.23 -9.96 18.19
N SER A 55 -1.52 -9.00 17.61
CA SER A 55 -1.52 -7.61 18.06
C SER A 55 -2.85 -6.91 17.74
N LEU A 56 -3.35 -7.11 16.52
CA LEU A 56 -4.62 -6.54 16.06
C LEU A 56 -5.81 -7.11 16.83
N SER A 57 -5.83 -8.41 17.14
CA SER A 57 -6.94 -9.01 17.88
C SER A 57 -7.13 -8.35 19.25
N LYS A 58 -6.04 -8.03 19.96
CA LYS A 58 -6.12 -7.28 21.22
C LYS A 58 -6.68 -5.87 21.02
N SER A 59 -6.17 -5.15 20.01
CA SER A 59 -6.61 -3.79 19.73
C SER A 59 -8.09 -3.73 19.33
N LEU A 60 -8.55 -4.65 18.50
CA LEU A 60 -9.93 -4.71 18.03
C LEU A 60 -10.90 -5.19 19.12
N ASP A 61 -10.47 -6.09 20.03
CA ASP A 61 -11.28 -6.51 21.17
C ASP A 61 -11.55 -5.35 22.15
N GLU A 62 -10.54 -4.50 22.38
CA GLU A 62 -10.68 -3.32 23.21
C GLU A 62 -11.52 -2.22 22.53
N LEU A 63 -11.30 -1.95 21.23
CA LEU A 63 -12.00 -0.91 20.49
C LEU A 63 -13.44 -1.26 20.15
N ARG A 64 -13.72 -2.53 19.83
CA ARG A 64 -15.02 -3.02 19.33
C ARG A 64 -15.62 -2.13 18.25
N PRO A 65 -14.90 -1.90 17.14
CA PRO A 65 -15.34 -0.99 16.10
C PRO A 65 -16.55 -1.55 15.35
N ASP A 66 -17.42 -0.67 14.86
CA ASP A 66 -18.55 -1.04 13.99
C ASP A 66 -18.06 -1.51 12.61
N PHE A 67 -16.92 -0.97 12.15
CA PHE A 67 -16.29 -1.31 10.88
C PHE A 67 -14.77 -1.29 11.01
N LEU A 68 -14.11 -2.22 10.32
CA LEU A 68 -12.67 -2.18 10.08
C LEU A 68 -12.43 -1.80 8.61
N VAL A 69 -11.74 -0.68 8.38
CA VAL A 69 -11.36 -0.21 7.04
C VAL A 69 -9.93 -0.61 6.76
N VAL A 70 -9.72 -1.30 5.64
CA VAL A 70 -8.40 -1.81 5.23
C VAL A 70 -8.10 -1.35 3.81
N TYR A 71 -6.86 -0.90 3.59
CA TYR A 71 -6.39 -0.35 2.32
C TYR A 71 -5.39 -1.28 1.63
N ALA A 72 -5.53 -1.42 0.31
CA ALA A 72 -4.64 -2.14 -0.61
C ALA A 72 -4.41 -3.63 -0.26
N ASP A 73 -3.17 -4.13 -0.40
CA ASP A 73 -2.86 -5.56 -0.45
C ASP A 73 -1.62 -5.97 0.35
N ARG A 74 -1.10 -5.05 1.14
CA ARG A 74 0.09 -5.34 1.94
C ARG A 74 -0.17 -6.40 3.00
N TYR A 75 0.88 -7.10 3.42
CA TYR A 75 0.79 -8.16 4.43
C TYR A 75 0.21 -7.65 5.78
N GLU A 76 0.43 -6.39 6.13
CA GLU A 76 -0.17 -5.76 7.31
C GLU A 76 -1.70 -5.66 7.17
N SER A 77 -2.15 -5.24 5.99
CA SER A 77 -3.56 -5.16 5.63
C SER A 77 -4.20 -6.55 5.61
N PHE A 78 -3.48 -7.55 5.14
CA PHE A 78 -3.94 -8.95 5.16
C PHE A 78 -4.14 -9.47 6.57
N ALA A 79 -3.20 -9.21 7.49
CA ALA A 79 -3.36 -9.54 8.91
C ALA A 79 -4.59 -8.88 9.51
N ALA A 80 -4.83 -7.60 9.20
CA ALA A 80 -6.00 -6.86 9.67
C ALA A 80 -7.32 -7.46 9.12
N MET A 81 -7.35 -7.80 7.83
CA MET A 81 -8.52 -8.39 7.19
C MET A 81 -8.88 -9.75 7.81
N ILE A 82 -7.89 -10.63 8.00
CA ILE A 82 -8.08 -11.92 8.66
C ILE A 82 -8.65 -11.71 10.08
N THR A 83 -8.03 -10.81 10.85
CA THR A 83 -8.42 -10.53 12.22
C THR A 83 -9.86 -10.03 12.30
N GLY A 84 -10.20 -8.99 11.51
CA GLY A 84 -11.55 -8.42 11.51
C GLY A 84 -12.61 -9.45 11.14
N THR A 85 -12.36 -10.24 10.09
CA THR A 85 -13.28 -11.27 9.63
C THR A 85 -13.49 -12.35 10.71
N GLN A 86 -12.43 -12.84 11.37
CA GLN A 86 -12.52 -13.85 12.40
C GLN A 86 -13.18 -13.34 13.71
N MET A 87 -13.09 -12.05 13.96
CA MET A 87 -13.76 -11.39 15.10
C MET A 87 -15.19 -10.92 14.76
N ASN A 88 -15.70 -11.28 13.58
CA ASN A 88 -17.04 -10.88 13.09
C ASN A 88 -17.26 -9.36 13.08
N ILE A 89 -16.21 -8.61 12.74
CA ILE A 89 -16.26 -7.17 12.54
C ILE A 89 -16.49 -6.92 11.05
N PRO A 90 -17.52 -6.13 10.64
CA PRO A 90 -17.71 -5.76 9.25
C PRO A 90 -16.45 -5.09 8.68
N THR A 91 -15.93 -5.63 7.58
CA THR A 91 -14.69 -5.17 6.97
C THR A 91 -14.94 -4.45 5.64
N VAL A 92 -14.23 -3.37 5.43
CA VAL A 92 -14.24 -2.56 4.20
C VAL A 92 -12.88 -2.67 3.53
N HIS A 93 -12.85 -3.10 2.27
CA HIS A 93 -11.64 -3.17 1.48
C HIS A 93 -11.60 -2.05 0.45
N ILE A 94 -10.64 -1.15 0.60
CA ILE A 94 -10.37 -0.09 -0.38
C ILE A 94 -9.27 -0.56 -1.33
N GLU A 95 -9.42 -0.28 -2.63
CA GLU A 95 -8.46 -0.63 -3.68
C GLU A 95 -8.34 -2.15 -3.94
N GLY A 96 -9.41 -2.90 -3.64
CA GLY A 96 -9.54 -4.30 -4.03
C GLY A 96 -9.81 -4.46 -5.53
N GLY A 97 -9.62 -5.69 -6.04
CA GLY A 97 -9.93 -6.07 -7.42
C GLY A 97 -8.91 -5.62 -8.46
N ASP A 98 -7.84 -4.96 -8.08
CA ASP A 98 -6.76 -4.60 -8.98
C ASP A 98 -5.94 -5.84 -9.39
N TYR A 99 -5.13 -5.70 -10.44
CA TYR A 99 -4.35 -6.80 -11.00
C TYR A 99 -2.97 -6.29 -11.44
N THR A 100 -1.94 -7.03 -11.05
CA THR A 100 -0.56 -6.75 -11.42
C THR A 100 -0.13 -7.68 -12.54
N GLU A 101 0.35 -7.14 -13.66
CA GLU A 101 0.93 -7.96 -14.72
C GLU A 101 2.14 -8.74 -14.19
N GLY A 102 2.21 -10.04 -14.52
CA GLY A 102 3.33 -10.89 -14.14
C GLY A 102 3.10 -11.79 -12.93
N GLY A 103 1.89 -11.84 -12.37
CA GLY A 103 1.52 -12.84 -11.35
C GLY A 103 2.17 -12.60 -10.00
N ALA A 104 2.18 -11.36 -9.53
CA ALA A 104 2.70 -11.00 -8.22
C ALA A 104 1.96 -11.74 -7.08
N LEU A 105 2.68 -12.06 -6.01
CA LEU A 105 2.10 -12.63 -4.79
C LEU A 105 0.98 -11.75 -4.24
N ASP A 106 1.15 -10.44 -4.39
CA ASP A 106 0.20 -9.41 -3.94
C ASP A 106 -1.20 -9.57 -4.54
N ASP A 107 -1.32 -10.05 -5.78
CA ASP A 107 -2.63 -10.32 -6.41
C ASP A 107 -3.40 -11.41 -5.66
N SER A 108 -2.72 -12.48 -5.25
CA SER A 108 -3.33 -13.56 -4.46
C SER A 108 -3.80 -13.04 -3.11
N VAL A 109 -2.97 -12.21 -2.45
CA VAL A 109 -3.31 -11.58 -1.17
C VAL A 109 -4.49 -10.63 -1.34
N ARG A 110 -4.45 -9.74 -2.33
CA ARG A 110 -5.54 -8.79 -2.64
C ARG A 110 -6.86 -9.49 -2.89
N HIS A 111 -6.85 -10.57 -3.66
CA HIS A 111 -8.07 -11.34 -3.96
C HIS A 111 -8.57 -12.11 -2.74
N ALA A 112 -7.69 -12.65 -1.90
CA ALA A 112 -8.08 -13.25 -0.63
C ALA A 112 -8.72 -12.22 0.30
N MET A 113 -8.15 -11.01 0.42
CA MET A 113 -8.72 -9.91 1.18
C MET A 113 -10.10 -9.50 0.65
N THR A 114 -10.26 -9.45 -0.68
CA THR A 114 -11.57 -9.21 -1.33
C THR A 114 -12.59 -10.24 -0.88
N LYS A 115 -12.24 -11.52 -0.84
CA LYS A 115 -13.18 -12.58 -0.39
C LYS A 115 -13.51 -12.54 1.10
N LEU A 116 -12.66 -11.94 1.91
CA LEU A 116 -12.89 -11.74 3.34
C LEU A 116 -13.67 -10.45 3.65
N ALA A 117 -13.72 -9.50 2.73
CA ALA A 117 -14.35 -8.20 2.93
C ALA A 117 -15.87 -8.24 2.79
N HIS A 118 -16.55 -7.34 3.48
CA HIS A 118 -17.99 -7.15 3.41
C HIS A 118 -18.39 -6.04 2.41
N LEU A 119 -17.57 -5.00 2.31
CA LEU A 119 -17.77 -3.89 1.37
C LEU A 119 -16.50 -3.64 0.58
N HIS A 120 -16.66 -3.23 -0.68
CA HIS A 120 -15.55 -3.03 -1.61
C HIS A 120 -15.64 -1.63 -2.23
N PHE A 121 -14.59 -0.85 -2.04
CA PHE A 121 -14.42 0.47 -2.64
C PHE A 121 -13.28 0.42 -3.65
N THR A 122 -13.61 0.33 -4.92
CA THR A 122 -12.65 0.12 -6.00
C THR A 122 -12.25 1.42 -6.66
N THR A 123 -11.04 1.44 -7.24
CA THR A 123 -10.48 2.61 -7.91
C THR A 123 -11.07 2.84 -9.30
N ASN A 124 -11.55 1.78 -9.95
CA ASN A 124 -12.05 1.85 -11.33
C ASN A 124 -13.07 0.74 -11.62
N GLN A 125 -13.75 0.87 -12.77
CA GLN A 125 -14.78 -0.08 -13.17
C GLN A 125 -14.25 -1.48 -13.50
N GLN A 126 -13.01 -1.60 -13.96
CA GLN A 126 -12.43 -2.93 -14.26
C GLN A 126 -12.21 -3.71 -12.97
N SER A 127 -11.72 -3.06 -11.93
CA SER A 127 -11.57 -3.64 -10.60
C SER A 127 -12.92 -4.06 -10.01
N SER A 128 -13.97 -3.22 -10.15
CA SER A 128 -15.33 -3.57 -9.75
C SER A 128 -15.84 -4.82 -10.50
N ASN A 129 -15.67 -4.87 -11.81
CA ASN A 129 -16.11 -6.00 -12.63
C ASN A 129 -15.39 -7.29 -12.21
N ARG A 130 -14.11 -7.21 -11.85
CA ARG A 130 -13.35 -8.38 -11.37
C ARG A 130 -13.87 -8.88 -10.04
N ILE A 131 -14.18 -7.99 -9.10
CA ILE A 131 -14.77 -8.35 -7.81
C ILE A 131 -16.14 -9.00 -8.00
N LEU A 132 -16.99 -8.46 -8.88
CA LEU A 132 -18.28 -9.07 -9.23
C LEU A 132 -18.10 -10.47 -9.85
N ALA A 133 -17.10 -10.63 -10.72
CA ALA A 133 -16.76 -11.94 -11.30
C ALA A 133 -16.23 -12.95 -10.27
N MET A 134 -15.69 -12.49 -9.16
CA MET A 134 -15.31 -13.33 -8.00
C MET A 134 -16.53 -13.77 -7.18
N GLY A 135 -17.75 -13.33 -7.52
CA GLY A 135 -18.99 -13.72 -6.89
C GLY A 135 -19.45 -12.80 -5.76
N GLU A 136 -18.93 -11.58 -5.67
CA GLU A 136 -19.43 -10.59 -4.73
C GLU A 136 -20.74 -9.98 -5.22
N GLU A 137 -21.65 -9.65 -4.30
CA GLU A 137 -22.94 -9.06 -4.62
C GLU A 137 -22.77 -7.58 -5.04
N SER A 138 -23.50 -7.15 -6.05
CA SER A 138 -23.33 -5.83 -6.67
C SER A 138 -23.55 -4.66 -5.70
N TRP A 139 -24.41 -4.81 -4.70
CA TRP A 139 -24.68 -3.77 -3.71
C TRP A 139 -23.49 -3.52 -2.76
N ARG A 140 -22.56 -4.47 -2.66
CA ARG A 140 -21.34 -4.35 -1.86
C ARG A 140 -20.20 -3.67 -2.59
N VAL A 141 -20.27 -3.59 -3.94
CA VAL A 141 -19.16 -3.12 -4.78
C VAL A 141 -19.43 -1.72 -5.30
N ASN A 142 -18.61 -0.78 -4.89
CA ASN A 142 -18.74 0.64 -5.24
C ASN A 142 -17.47 1.14 -5.90
N THR A 143 -17.58 1.68 -7.12
CA THR A 143 -16.47 2.36 -7.79
C THR A 143 -16.39 3.79 -7.25
N VAL A 144 -15.37 4.07 -6.45
CA VAL A 144 -15.19 5.37 -5.75
C VAL A 144 -14.08 6.23 -6.35
N GLY A 145 -13.22 5.65 -7.19
CA GLY A 145 -12.06 6.33 -7.74
C GLY A 145 -10.79 6.09 -6.90
N PHE A 146 -9.67 6.61 -7.39
CA PHE A 146 -8.37 6.50 -6.72
C PHE A 146 -8.13 7.74 -5.85
N PRO A 147 -7.95 7.58 -4.52
CA PRO A 147 -7.91 8.73 -3.59
C PRO A 147 -6.86 9.79 -3.90
N VAL A 148 -5.72 9.39 -4.49
CA VAL A 148 -4.65 10.33 -4.87
C VAL A 148 -5.11 11.36 -5.91
N ILE A 149 -6.10 11.04 -6.73
CA ILE A 149 -6.65 11.96 -7.73
C ILE A 149 -7.26 13.20 -7.08
N ASP A 150 -7.87 13.05 -5.91
CA ASP A 150 -8.44 14.19 -5.17
C ASP A 150 -7.34 15.15 -4.73
N LEU A 151 -6.17 14.64 -4.28
CA LEU A 151 -5.02 15.49 -3.94
C LEU A 151 -4.51 16.29 -5.14
N ILE A 152 -4.52 15.67 -6.33
CA ILE A 152 -4.13 16.35 -7.58
C ILE A 152 -5.17 17.42 -7.96
N ALA A 153 -6.46 17.07 -7.89
CA ALA A 153 -7.55 18.00 -8.21
C ALA A 153 -7.57 19.21 -7.26
N GLU A 154 -7.29 19.00 -5.98
CA GLU A 154 -7.18 20.02 -4.95
C GLU A 154 -5.85 20.77 -4.95
N LYS A 155 -4.93 20.42 -5.86
CA LYS A 155 -3.57 21.00 -5.97
C LYS A 155 -2.74 20.85 -4.67
N ARG A 156 -2.95 19.78 -3.94
CA ARG A 156 -2.22 19.43 -2.70
C ARG A 156 -0.93 18.70 -3.02
N TYR A 157 -0.05 19.33 -3.77
CA TYR A 157 1.28 18.82 -4.14
C TYR A 157 2.30 19.96 -4.13
N ALA A 158 3.59 19.62 -4.06
CA ALA A 158 4.66 20.60 -4.08
C ALA A 158 4.69 21.39 -5.40
N THR A 159 4.98 22.68 -5.33
CA THR A 159 5.17 23.52 -6.50
C THR A 159 6.45 23.12 -7.27
N SER A 160 6.51 23.48 -8.53
CA SER A 160 7.72 23.22 -9.35
C SER A 160 8.98 23.81 -8.70
N ASP A 161 8.89 25.03 -8.14
CA ASP A 161 10.03 25.69 -7.49
C ASP A 161 10.50 24.94 -6.24
N GLU A 162 9.58 24.43 -5.44
CA GLU A 162 9.89 23.60 -4.27
C GLU A 162 10.58 22.30 -4.66
N VAL A 163 10.09 21.63 -5.70
CA VAL A 163 10.69 20.39 -6.23
C VAL A 163 12.09 20.67 -6.78
N VAL A 164 12.24 21.70 -7.61
CA VAL A 164 13.53 22.13 -8.18
C VAL A 164 14.55 22.41 -7.08
N LYS A 165 14.16 23.18 -6.06
CA LYS A 165 15.01 23.50 -4.93
C LYS A 165 15.36 22.28 -4.09
N LYS A 166 14.38 21.42 -3.76
CA LYS A 166 14.55 20.24 -2.91
C LYS A 166 15.47 19.20 -3.57
N LEU A 167 15.35 19.00 -4.88
CA LEU A 167 16.11 18.00 -5.64
C LEU A 167 17.33 18.61 -6.37
N SER A 168 17.58 19.91 -6.23
CA SER A 168 18.67 20.63 -6.91
C SER A 168 18.68 20.40 -8.44
N LEU A 169 17.50 20.47 -9.06
CA LEU A 169 17.34 20.20 -10.48
C LEU A 169 17.82 21.37 -11.35
N ASP A 170 18.51 21.06 -12.44
CA ASP A 170 18.88 22.02 -13.49
C ASP A 170 17.84 21.95 -14.62
N LEU A 171 16.90 22.90 -14.64
CA LEU A 171 15.86 22.97 -15.67
C LEU A 171 16.36 23.39 -17.07
N THR A 172 17.63 23.72 -17.23
CA THR A 172 18.22 23.96 -18.54
C THR A 172 18.54 22.66 -19.29
N ARG A 173 18.46 21.54 -18.60
CA ARG A 173 18.71 20.19 -19.12
C ARG A 173 17.46 19.34 -19.07
N PRO A 174 17.30 18.36 -19.99
CA PRO A 174 16.24 17.38 -19.89
C PRO A 174 16.29 16.62 -18.55
N ILE A 175 15.12 16.37 -17.97
CA ILE A 175 14.98 15.64 -16.71
C ILE A 175 14.32 14.30 -17.00
N ILE A 176 14.91 13.22 -16.53
CA ILE A 176 14.36 11.87 -16.59
C ILE A 176 13.91 11.48 -15.17
N LEU A 177 12.60 11.25 -15.00
CA LEU A 177 12.09 10.56 -13.82
C LEU A 177 12.07 9.06 -14.10
N PHE A 178 12.83 8.31 -13.33
CA PHE A 178 12.91 6.86 -13.46
C PHE A 178 12.44 6.17 -12.17
N THR A 179 11.53 5.21 -12.32
CA THR A 179 11.07 4.35 -11.25
C THR A 179 11.01 2.91 -11.76
N GLN A 180 11.56 1.97 -11.02
CA GLN A 180 11.48 0.55 -11.31
C GLN A 180 11.16 -0.21 -10.04
N HIS A 181 10.15 -1.07 -10.09
CA HIS A 181 9.82 -2.02 -9.04
C HIS A 181 10.40 -3.39 -9.40
N SER A 182 10.98 -4.07 -8.42
CA SER A 182 11.42 -5.46 -8.59
C SER A 182 10.22 -6.40 -8.69
N VAL A 183 10.39 -7.50 -9.42
CA VAL A 183 9.40 -8.57 -9.44
C VAL A 183 9.44 -9.30 -8.10
N THR A 184 8.32 -9.33 -7.37
CA THR A 184 8.23 -9.87 -6.00
C THR A 184 8.64 -11.34 -5.90
N THR A 185 8.39 -12.12 -6.95
CA THR A 185 8.78 -13.55 -7.03
C THR A 185 10.22 -13.77 -7.45
N GLU A 186 10.94 -12.72 -7.90
CA GLU A 186 12.31 -12.75 -8.41
C GLU A 186 13.21 -11.72 -7.69
N PHE A 187 12.94 -11.48 -6.41
CA PHE A 187 13.61 -10.40 -5.66
C PHE A 187 15.13 -10.57 -5.56
N GLU A 188 15.65 -11.81 -5.63
CA GLU A 188 17.08 -12.10 -5.65
C GLU A 188 17.77 -11.55 -6.91
N ASP A 189 17.02 -11.44 -8.02
CA ASP A 189 17.51 -10.92 -9.30
C ASP A 189 17.28 -9.41 -9.49
N SER A 190 16.75 -8.71 -8.50
CA SER A 190 16.35 -7.28 -8.60
C SER A 190 17.48 -6.38 -9.09
N PHE A 191 18.74 -6.63 -8.65
CA PHE A 191 19.88 -5.86 -9.13
C PHE A 191 20.21 -6.17 -10.61
N ALA A 192 20.12 -7.41 -11.02
CA ALA A 192 20.35 -7.81 -12.41
C ALA A 192 19.28 -7.22 -13.34
N GLN A 193 18.02 -7.14 -12.87
CA GLN A 193 16.92 -6.52 -13.59
C GLN A 193 17.06 -4.99 -13.70
N LEU A 194 17.56 -4.33 -12.66
CA LEU A 194 17.74 -2.88 -12.60
C LEU A 194 18.94 -2.40 -13.42
N LYS A 195 20.02 -3.16 -13.42
CA LYS A 195 21.31 -2.76 -13.99
C LYS A 195 21.25 -2.29 -15.45
N PRO A 196 20.59 -2.97 -16.39
CA PRO A 196 20.49 -2.51 -17.77
C PRO A 196 19.85 -1.12 -17.91
N SER A 197 18.81 -0.84 -17.12
CA SER A 197 18.14 0.46 -17.11
C SER A 197 19.07 1.56 -16.61
N LEU A 198 19.81 1.30 -15.53
CA LEU A 198 20.80 2.27 -15.01
C LEU A 198 21.95 2.50 -15.98
N ASP A 199 22.44 1.46 -16.66
CA ASP A 199 23.49 1.60 -17.67
C ASP A 199 23.02 2.44 -18.84
N ALA A 200 21.79 2.26 -19.32
CA ALA A 200 21.20 3.08 -20.37
C ALA A 200 21.02 4.57 -19.95
N ILE A 201 20.53 4.81 -18.73
CA ILE A 201 20.40 6.18 -18.20
C ILE A 201 21.78 6.84 -18.07
N ARG A 202 22.78 6.11 -17.60
CA ARG A 202 24.15 6.61 -17.50
C ARG A 202 24.73 6.98 -18.86
N GLU A 203 24.48 6.18 -19.89
CA GLU A 203 24.90 6.48 -21.26
C GLU A 203 24.21 7.74 -21.80
N LEU A 204 22.89 7.88 -21.60
CA LEU A 204 22.15 9.08 -21.99
C LEU A 204 22.66 10.32 -21.27
N SER A 205 22.91 10.25 -19.96
CA SER A 205 23.48 11.36 -19.19
C SER A 205 24.88 11.78 -19.72
N GLY A 206 25.71 10.84 -20.17
CA GLY A 206 26.98 11.13 -20.83
C GLY A 206 26.86 11.84 -22.17
N ARG A 207 25.69 11.75 -22.83
CA ARG A 207 25.37 12.42 -24.08
C ARG A 207 24.70 13.81 -23.88
N GLY A 208 24.53 14.26 -22.64
CA GLY A 208 23.96 15.57 -22.30
C GLY A 208 22.44 15.59 -22.17
N VAL A 209 21.82 14.41 -22.06
CA VAL A 209 20.39 14.25 -21.75
C VAL A 209 20.23 14.10 -20.24
#